data_437b38cb9e37e42793369b85189dc941
#
_entry.id   437b38cb9e37e42793369b85189dc941
#
_cell.length_a   1.000
_cell.length_b   1.000
_cell.length_c   1.000
_cell.angle_alpha   90.00
_cell.angle_beta   90.00
_cell.angle_gamma   90.00
#
_symmetry.space_group_name_H-M   'P 1'
#
loop_
_entity.id
_entity.type
_entity.pdbx_description
1 polymer ?
#
loop_
_entity_poly.entity_id
_entity_poly.type
_entity_poly.pdbx_seq_one_letter_code
_entity_poly.pdbx_strand_id
1 'polypeptide(L)'
;MVSISDFEPVIPRARLGFIIPASNRMVEPQVQHFCPDDVVPHFARAGITNRHSAPLSELKQRITYQAELLGDSKVNVVVLQCTGTSMGDGPEAEEEVVKAMAEASGAEALSTARCVTSALAAIRAKKLVFVSESKEVDHSKKERYLRGQGYQLLKSKGMGLPGSDYSCTTPSDYWFQAMAEMRDPEAEAY
;
A
#
# COMPACT_ATOMS: atom_id res chain seq x y z
N MET A 1 31.27 -35.31 11.98
CA MET A 1 30.33 -34.31 12.54
C MET A 1 30.11 -33.30 11.43
N VAL A 2 28.86 -33.07 11.01
CA VAL A 2 28.54 -32.11 9.94
C VAL A 2 28.74 -30.68 10.50
N SER A 3 29.48 -29.82 9.78
CA SER A 3 29.68 -28.43 10.16
C SER A 3 28.82 -27.52 9.28
N ILE A 4 28.29 -26.44 9.84
CA ILE A 4 27.52 -25.46 9.05
C ILE A 4 28.36 -24.76 7.98
N SER A 5 29.69 -24.70 8.19
CA SER A 5 30.66 -24.15 7.23
C SER A 5 30.81 -25.00 5.97
N ASP A 6 30.30 -26.26 5.98
CA ASP A 6 30.31 -27.13 4.81
C ASP A 6 29.17 -26.80 3.81
N PHE A 7 28.32 -25.82 4.12
CA PHE A 7 27.16 -25.44 3.32
C PHE A 7 27.18 -23.95 2.96
N GLU A 8 26.75 -23.66 1.73
CA GLU A 8 26.54 -22.28 1.30
C GLU A 8 25.28 -21.69 1.97
N PRO A 9 25.33 -20.46 2.50
CA PRO A 9 24.18 -19.83 3.09
C PRO A 9 23.10 -19.50 2.04
N VAL A 10 21.84 -19.75 2.37
CA VAL A 10 20.71 -19.36 1.54
C VAL A 10 20.36 -17.90 1.83
N ILE A 11 20.80 -17.00 0.96
CA ILE A 11 20.57 -15.55 1.09
C ILE A 11 19.70 -15.07 -0.08
N PRO A 12 18.49 -14.58 0.17
CA PRO A 12 17.66 -13.98 -0.88
C PRO A 12 18.29 -12.66 -1.35
N ARG A 13 18.00 -12.27 -2.60
CA ARG A 13 18.44 -10.98 -3.15
C ARG A 13 17.88 -9.79 -2.36
N ALA A 14 16.64 -9.89 -1.91
CA ALA A 14 16.01 -8.88 -1.06
C ALA A 14 14.92 -9.49 -0.16
N ARG A 15 14.65 -8.80 0.95
CA ARG A 15 13.50 -9.03 1.82
C ARG A 15 12.64 -7.78 1.83
N LEU A 16 11.33 -7.93 1.58
CA LEU A 16 10.36 -6.86 1.58
C LEU A 16 9.41 -7.02 2.76
N GLY A 17 9.33 -6.03 3.63
CA GLY A 17 8.39 -6.01 4.75
C GLY A 17 7.11 -5.28 4.38
N PHE A 18 5.95 -5.88 4.61
CA PHE A 18 4.65 -5.27 4.38
C PHE A 18 3.88 -5.14 5.68
N ILE A 19 3.50 -3.92 6.02
CA ILE A 19 2.57 -3.65 7.12
C ILE A 19 1.18 -3.49 6.51
N ILE A 20 0.31 -4.45 6.75
CA ILE A 20 -1.02 -4.54 6.15
C ILE A 20 -2.14 -4.36 7.17
N PRO A 21 -3.34 -3.90 6.75
CA PRO A 21 -4.52 -3.92 7.61
C PRO A 21 -4.83 -5.32 8.13
N ALA A 22 -5.30 -5.43 9.37
CA ALA A 22 -5.62 -6.71 9.98
C ALA A 22 -6.67 -7.52 9.20
N SER A 23 -7.59 -6.83 8.51
CA SER A 23 -8.64 -7.45 7.70
C SER A 23 -8.25 -7.73 6.25
N ASN A 24 -7.06 -7.32 5.80
CA ASN A 24 -6.63 -7.54 4.43
C ASN A 24 -6.29 -9.03 4.21
N ARG A 25 -6.85 -9.63 3.16
CA ARG A 25 -6.68 -11.04 2.77
C ARG A 25 -6.17 -11.18 1.33
N MET A 26 -5.90 -10.06 0.65
CA MET A 26 -5.52 -10.06 -0.77
C MET A 26 -4.01 -9.86 -0.97
N VAL A 27 -3.40 -9.02 -0.16
CA VAL A 27 -2.01 -8.57 -0.38
C VAL A 27 -1.04 -9.75 -0.28
N GLU A 28 -1.17 -10.60 0.72
CA GLU A 28 -0.27 -11.74 0.91
C GLU A 28 -0.23 -12.66 -0.33
N PRO A 29 -1.36 -13.22 -0.81
CA PRO A 29 -1.33 -14.08 -1.99
C PRO A 29 -0.93 -13.32 -3.27
N GLN A 30 -1.30 -12.05 -3.42
CA GLN A 30 -0.90 -11.26 -4.58
C GLN A 30 0.61 -10.98 -4.59
N VAL A 31 1.17 -10.55 -3.48
CA VAL A 31 2.61 -10.31 -3.38
C VAL A 31 3.38 -11.60 -3.61
N GLN A 32 2.96 -12.71 -3.00
CA GLN A 32 3.60 -14.01 -3.22
C GLN A 32 3.56 -14.46 -4.68
N HIS A 33 2.46 -14.16 -5.39
CA HIS A 33 2.31 -14.52 -6.80
C HIS A 33 3.20 -13.68 -7.74
N PHE A 34 3.36 -12.40 -7.45
CA PHE A 34 4.09 -11.47 -8.32
C PHE A 34 5.54 -11.21 -7.89
N CYS A 35 5.92 -11.62 -6.68
CA CYS A 35 7.26 -11.43 -6.18
C CYS A 35 8.23 -12.36 -6.92
N PRO A 36 9.42 -11.88 -7.35
CA PRO A 36 10.44 -12.75 -7.91
C PRO A 36 10.87 -13.83 -6.90
N ASP A 37 11.26 -15.01 -7.38
CA ASP A 37 11.62 -16.17 -6.55
C ASP A 37 12.78 -15.90 -5.57
N ASP A 38 13.66 -14.96 -5.91
CA ASP A 38 14.82 -14.57 -5.11
C ASP A 38 14.52 -13.39 -4.14
N VAL A 39 13.25 -12.95 -4.06
CA VAL A 39 12.77 -11.90 -3.15
C VAL A 39 11.78 -12.48 -2.17
N VAL A 40 12.03 -12.29 -0.87
CA VAL A 40 11.19 -12.86 0.20
C VAL A 40 10.31 -11.80 0.82
N PRO A 41 8.97 -11.90 0.70
CA PRO A 41 8.03 -11.01 1.40
C PRO A 41 7.82 -11.45 2.84
N HIS A 42 7.81 -10.49 3.76
CA HIS A 42 7.46 -10.62 5.17
C HIS A 42 6.24 -9.76 5.47
N PHE A 43 5.29 -10.26 6.26
CA PHE A 43 4.05 -9.55 6.53
C PHE A 43 3.84 -9.35 8.03
N ALA A 44 3.48 -8.12 8.40
CA ALA A 44 3.04 -7.75 9.73
C ALA A 44 1.65 -7.08 9.66
N ARG A 45 0.79 -7.35 10.64
CA ARG A 45 -0.57 -6.80 10.66
C ARG A 45 -0.66 -5.67 11.69
N ALA A 46 -0.87 -4.46 11.22
CA ALA A 46 -1.29 -3.36 12.08
C ALA A 46 -2.78 -3.50 12.43
N GLY A 47 -3.16 -3.05 13.61
CA GLY A 47 -4.56 -3.08 14.05
C GLY A 47 -5.48 -2.11 13.31
N ILE A 48 -5.29 -1.99 12.00
CA ILE A 48 -6.11 -1.17 11.10
C ILE A 48 -7.26 -2.04 10.61
N THR A 49 -8.48 -1.68 10.97
CA THR A 49 -9.68 -2.41 10.53
C THR A 49 -10.77 -1.40 10.16
N ASN A 50 -11.72 -1.82 9.32
CA ASN A 50 -12.90 -0.98 9.01
C ASN A 50 -13.74 -0.62 10.25
N ARG A 51 -13.60 -1.34 11.36
CA ARG A 51 -14.26 -1.06 12.64
C ARG A 51 -13.51 -0.01 13.46
N HIS A 52 -12.26 0.22 13.14
CA HIS A 52 -11.34 1.08 13.87
C HIS A 52 -10.60 2.00 12.89
N SER A 53 -11.35 2.73 12.06
CA SER A 53 -10.74 3.82 11.30
C SER A 53 -10.32 4.90 12.28
N ALA A 54 -9.03 5.11 12.39
CA ALA A 54 -8.45 6.14 13.23
C ALA A 54 -7.51 7.01 12.38
N PRO A 55 -7.28 8.26 12.75
CA PRO A 55 -6.27 9.09 12.12
C PRO A 55 -4.90 8.42 12.13
N LEU A 56 -4.07 8.75 11.17
CA LEU A 56 -2.74 8.17 11.04
C LEU A 56 -1.86 8.46 12.28
N SER A 57 -2.07 9.63 12.92
CA SER A 57 -1.42 9.97 14.19
C SER A 57 -1.70 8.98 15.32
N GLU A 58 -2.91 8.44 15.40
CA GLU A 58 -3.27 7.42 16.41
C GLU A 58 -2.75 6.03 16.02
N LEU A 59 -2.63 5.74 14.72
CA LEU A 59 -2.13 4.47 14.22
C LEU A 59 -0.59 4.41 14.22
N LYS A 60 0.08 5.55 14.27
CA LYS A 60 1.55 5.68 14.14
C LYS A 60 2.29 4.72 15.07
N GLN A 61 1.95 4.68 16.35
CA GLN A 61 2.63 3.79 17.30
C GLN A 61 2.53 2.31 16.91
N ARG A 62 1.34 1.87 16.48
CA ARG A 62 1.12 0.47 16.08
C ARG A 62 1.89 0.13 14.80
N ILE A 63 1.90 1.05 13.83
CA ILE A 63 2.61 0.89 12.57
C ILE A 63 4.13 0.83 12.83
N THR A 64 4.65 1.76 13.65
CA THR A 64 6.05 1.82 14.02
C THR A 64 6.52 0.55 14.72
N TYR A 65 5.73 0.01 15.64
CA TYR A 65 6.03 -1.28 16.29
C TYR A 65 6.11 -2.44 15.29
N GLN A 66 5.22 -2.50 14.30
CA GLN A 66 5.30 -3.52 13.25
C GLN A 66 6.53 -3.33 12.34
N ALA A 67 6.95 -2.08 12.11
CA ALA A 67 8.17 -1.79 11.36
C ALA A 67 9.41 -2.26 12.11
N GLU A 68 9.48 -2.06 13.42
CA GLU A 68 10.54 -2.58 14.29
C GLU A 68 10.69 -4.10 14.16
N LEU A 69 9.57 -4.84 14.31
CA LEU A 69 9.58 -6.30 14.18
C LEU A 69 10.02 -6.79 12.79
N LEU A 70 9.65 -6.06 11.74
CA LEU A 70 10.11 -6.34 10.38
C LEU A 70 11.61 -6.04 10.22
N GLY A 71 12.13 -5.03 10.93
CA GLY A 71 13.55 -4.71 11.00
C GLY A 71 14.38 -5.88 11.55
N ASP A 72 13.87 -6.58 12.57
CA ASP A 72 14.51 -7.80 13.12
C ASP A 72 14.62 -8.92 12.08
N SER A 73 13.68 -8.98 11.12
CA SER A 73 13.74 -9.91 9.98
C SER A 73 14.72 -9.47 8.89
N LYS A 74 15.48 -8.38 9.11
CA LYS A 74 16.47 -7.83 8.17
C LYS A 74 15.89 -7.53 6.80
N VAL A 75 14.70 -6.93 6.77
CA VAL A 75 14.09 -6.46 5.52
C VAL A 75 14.87 -5.29 4.93
N ASN A 76 14.91 -5.18 3.62
CA ASN A 76 15.55 -4.09 2.91
C ASN A 76 14.63 -2.87 2.78
N VAL A 77 13.33 -3.11 2.68
CA VAL A 77 12.30 -2.08 2.55
C VAL A 77 11.10 -2.47 3.39
N VAL A 78 10.49 -1.49 4.08
CA VAL A 78 9.20 -1.64 4.78
C VAL A 78 8.15 -0.78 4.08
N VAL A 79 7.01 -1.37 3.76
CA VAL A 79 5.90 -0.71 3.08
C VAL A 79 4.65 -0.68 3.95
N LEU A 80 4.12 0.49 4.25
CA LEU A 80 2.75 0.63 4.78
C LEU A 80 1.76 0.41 3.64
N GLN A 81 1.26 -0.82 3.55
CA GLN A 81 0.37 -1.24 2.46
C GLN A 81 -1.11 -1.04 2.85
N CYS A 82 -1.54 0.21 2.85
CA CYS A 82 -2.93 0.61 3.06
C CYS A 82 -3.19 1.97 2.39
N THR A 83 -3.79 1.97 1.21
CA THR A 83 -4.08 3.20 0.45
C THR A 83 -4.94 4.19 1.23
N GLY A 84 -6.00 3.69 1.87
CA GLY A 84 -6.89 4.53 2.67
C GLY A 84 -6.19 5.24 3.83
N THR A 85 -5.33 4.52 4.53
CA THR A 85 -4.57 5.07 5.67
C THR A 85 -3.47 6.02 5.18
N SER A 86 -2.73 5.66 4.12
CA SER A 86 -1.60 6.48 3.65
C SER A 86 -2.02 7.77 2.94
N MET A 87 -3.22 7.83 2.35
CA MET A 87 -3.74 9.04 1.68
C MET A 87 -4.72 9.83 2.56
N GLY A 88 -5.21 9.24 3.66
CA GLY A 88 -6.37 9.74 4.40
C GLY A 88 -6.18 11.08 5.08
N ASP A 89 -5.01 11.32 5.66
CA ASP A 89 -4.72 12.48 6.51
C ASP A 89 -3.74 13.47 5.85
N GLY A 90 -3.42 13.24 4.57
CA GLY A 90 -2.56 14.11 3.77
C GLY A 90 -1.08 13.73 3.79
N PRO A 91 -0.27 14.42 2.96
CA PRO A 91 1.12 14.08 2.72
C PRO A 91 2.03 14.30 3.95
N GLU A 92 1.76 15.30 4.79
CA GLU A 92 2.55 15.58 5.98
C GLU A 92 2.43 14.46 7.02
N ALA A 93 1.21 13.98 7.28
CA ALA A 93 0.97 12.87 8.19
C ALA A 93 1.57 11.57 7.66
N GLU A 94 1.50 11.34 6.37
CA GLU A 94 2.13 10.20 5.69
C GLU A 94 3.65 10.23 5.84
N GLU A 95 4.28 11.40 5.61
CA GLU A 95 5.73 11.59 5.76
C GLU A 95 6.22 11.26 7.16
N GLU A 96 5.51 11.74 8.20
CA GLU A 96 5.85 11.46 9.59
C GLU A 96 5.83 9.97 9.92
N VAL A 97 4.86 9.23 9.39
CA VAL A 97 4.75 7.80 9.64
C VAL A 97 5.82 7.02 8.88
N VAL A 98 6.08 7.37 7.63
CA VAL A 98 7.14 6.75 6.83
C VAL A 98 8.50 6.97 7.49
N LYS A 99 8.79 8.17 7.98
CA LYS A 99 10.02 8.46 8.73
C LYS A 99 10.14 7.61 9.99
N ALA A 100 9.07 7.53 10.78
CA ALA A 100 9.06 6.69 11.99
C ALA A 100 9.26 5.20 11.69
N MET A 101 8.71 4.71 10.59
CA MET A 101 8.92 3.33 10.12
C MET A 101 10.38 3.08 9.73
N ALA A 102 11.01 4.02 9.00
CA ALA A 102 12.42 3.92 8.62
C ALA A 102 13.34 3.89 9.84
N GLU A 103 13.10 4.79 10.80
CA GLU A 103 13.87 4.85 12.05
C GLU A 103 13.74 3.57 12.88
N ALA A 104 12.53 3.01 12.98
CA ALA A 104 12.28 1.82 13.77
C ALA A 104 12.79 0.53 13.13
N SER A 105 12.68 0.39 11.82
CA SER A 105 13.11 -0.81 11.10
C SER A 105 14.59 -0.82 10.75
N GLY A 106 15.22 0.36 10.68
CA GLY A 106 16.57 0.51 10.10
C GLY A 106 16.64 0.24 8.60
N ALA A 107 15.50 0.20 7.91
CA ALA A 107 15.35 -0.06 6.48
C ALA A 107 14.73 1.15 5.75
N GLU A 108 14.80 1.16 4.41
CA GLU A 108 14.01 2.10 3.62
C GLU A 108 12.52 1.90 3.90
N ALA A 109 11.76 2.98 4.03
CA ALA A 109 10.33 2.90 4.29
C ALA A 109 9.52 3.64 3.22
N LEU A 110 8.42 3.03 2.82
CA LEU A 110 7.49 3.53 1.81
C LEU A 110 6.05 3.40 2.30
N SER A 111 5.15 4.11 1.64
CA SER A 111 3.70 3.91 1.76
C SER A 111 3.11 3.53 0.41
N THR A 112 1.89 2.99 0.40
CA THR A 112 1.13 2.79 -0.84
C THR A 112 0.95 4.10 -1.60
N ALA A 113 0.72 5.22 -0.89
CA ALA A 113 0.56 6.54 -1.50
C ALA A 113 1.81 6.94 -2.30
N ARG A 114 3.01 6.78 -1.71
CA ARG A 114 4.29 7.04 -2.41
C ARG A 114 4.52 6.09 -3.57
N CYS A 115 4.22 4.81 -3.40
CA CYS A 115 4.37 3.84 -4.49
C CYS A 115 3.50 4.22 -5.69
N VAL A 116 2.23 4.62 -5.46
CA VAL A 116 1.32 5.06 -6.52
C VAL A 116 1.83 6.32 -7.20
N THR A 117 2.19 7.35 -6.44
CA THR A 117 2.67 8.62 -7.03
C THR A 117 4.00 8.45 -7.75
N SER A 118 4.90 7.60 -7.26
CA SER A 118 6.16 7.26 -7.94
C SER A 118 5.92 6.52 -9.25
N ALA A 119 4.98 5.57 -9.27
CA ALA A 119 4.60 4.84 -10.49
C ALA A 119 4.01 5.79 -11.54
N LEU A 120 3.09 6.68 -11.13
CA LEU A 120 2.51 7.70 -12.01
C LEU A 120 3.58 8.67 -12.56
N ALA A 121 4.53 9.06 -11.72
CA ALA A 121 5.65 9.91 -12.14
C ALA A 121 6.56 9.19 -13.16
N ALA A 122 6.84 7.90 -12.97
CA ALA A 122 7.67 7.12 -13.88
C ALA A 122 7.08 7.03 -15.29
N ILE A 123 5.75 6.93 -15.42
CA ILE A 123 5.06 6.97 -16.71
C ILE A 123 4.68 8.39 -17.15
N ARG A 124 5.05 9.40 -16.38
CA ARG A 124 4.75 10.83 -16.62
C ARG A 124 3.26 11.16 -16.73
N ALA A 125 2.40 10.34 -16.15
CA ALA A 125 0.96 10.59 -16.13
C ALA A 125 0.62 11.76 -15.21
N LYS A 126 -0.27 12.64 -15.68
CA LYS A 126 -0.81 13.78 -14.94
C LYS A 126 -2.33 13.82 -14.94
N LYS A 127 -2.95 13.30 -15.99
CA LYS A 127 -4.40 13.23 -16.15
C LYS A 127 -4.89 11.81 -15.85
N LEU A 128 -5.71 11.67 -14.83
CA LEU A 128 -6.10 10.36 -14.31
C LEU A 128 -7.61 10.17 -14.37
N VAL A 129 -8.03 8.93 -14.57
CA VAL A 129 -9.33 8.42 -14.14
C VAL A 129 -9.09 7.64 -12.85
N PHE A 130 -9.83 7.95 -11.79
CA PHE A 130 -9.62 7.35 -10.48
C PHE A 130 -10.86 6.61 -9.98
N VAL A 131 -10.69 5.33 -9.67
CA VAL A 131 -11.73 4.49 -9.06
C VAL A 131 -11.20 3.89 -7.77
N SER A 132 -12.00 3.84 -6.73
CA SER A 132 -11.67 3.15 -5.49
C SER A 132 -12.84 2.33 -4.95
N GLU A 133 -12.53 1.39 -4.09
CA GLU A 133 -13.50 0.57 -3.36
C GLU A 133 -14.33 1.36 -2.35
N SER A 134 -13.87 2.55 -2.00
CA SER A 134 -14.33 3.32 -0.85
C SER A 134 -15.72 3.93 -1.04
N LYS A 135 -16.37 4.19 0.10
CA LYS A 135 -17.50 5.11 0.16
C LYS A 135 -17.04 6.54 -0.11
N GLU A 136 -17.97 7.40 -0.50
CA GLU A 136 -17.70 8.78 -0.92
C GLU A 136 -16.80 9.56 0.04
N VAL A 137 -17.03 9.47 1.35
CA VAL A 137 -16.25 10.19 2.37
C VAL A 137 -14.76 9.82 2.33
N ASP A 138 -14.45 8.54 2.18
CA ASP A 138 -13.06 8.08 2.14
C ASP A 138 -12.46 8.18 0.74
N HIS A 139 -13.28 8.10 -0.29
CA HIS A 139 -12.89 8.36 -1.67
C HIS A 139 -12.41 9.82 -1.83
N SER A 140 -13.19 10.78 -1.34
CA SER A 140 -12.86 12.21 -1.39
C SER A 140 -11.54 12.57 -0.69
N LYS A 141 -11.13 11.82 0.34
CA LYS A 141 -9.80 12.00 0.97
C LYS A 141 -8.68 11.60 0.01
N LYS A 142 -8.83 10.48 -0.69
CA LYS A 142 -7.87 10.00 -1.68
C LYS A 142 -7.78 10.95 -2.89
N GLU A 143 -8.93 11.47 -3.37
CA GLU A 143 -8.95 12.50 -4.41
C GLU A 143 -8.16 13.74 -3.99
N ARG A 144 -8.41 14.23 -2.77
CA ARG A 144 -7.73 15.41 -2.23
C ARG A 144 -6.22 15.20 -2.17
N TYR A 145 -5.79 14.02 -1.75
CA TYR A 145 -4.37 13.64 -1.74
C TYR A 145 -3.79 13.72 -3.16
N LEU A 146 -4.40 13.06 -4.15
CA LEU A 146 -3.91 13.04 -5.53
C LEU A 146 -3.90 14.44 -6.15
N ARG A 147 -4.95 15.23 -5.96
CA ARG A 147 -4.99 16.63 -6.43
C ARG A 147 -3.92 17.49 -5.75
N GLY A 148 -3.66 17.28 -4.46
CA GLY A 148 -2.59 17.94 -3.72
C GLY A 148 -1.20 17.60 -4.24
N GLN A 149 -1.02 16.42 -4.83
CA GLN A 149 0.20 16.00 -5.52
C GLN A 149 0.28 16.48 -6.99
N GLY A 150 -0.65 17.33 -7.43
CA GLY A 150 -0.65 17.95 -8.76
C GLY A 150 -1.23 17.07 -9.87
N TYR A 151 -2.00 16.02 -9.53
CA TYR A 151 -2.73 15.22 -10.51
C TYR A 151 -4.09 15.85 -10.85
N GLN A 152 -4.45 15.81 -12.12
CA GLN A 152 -5.77 16.18 -12.61
C GLN A 152 -6.65 14.92 -12.70
N LEU A 153 -7.71 14.85 -11.89
CA LEU A 153 -8.70 13.79 -11.98
C LEU A 153 -9.78 14.19 -13.00
N LEU A 154 -9.76 13.56 -14.18
CA LEU A 154 -10.72 13.78 -15.25
C LEU A 154 -12.08 13.20 -14.87
N LYS A 155 -12.06 11.97 -14.35
CA LYS A 155 -13.21 11.28 -13.75
C LYS A 155 -12.78 10.60 -12.47
N SER A 156 -13.70 10.54 -11.51
CA SER A 156 -13.42 9.92 -10.21
C SER A 156 -14.67 9.29 -9.64
N LYS A 157 -14.56 8.10 -9.05
CA LYS A 157 -15.72 7.37 -8.50
C LYS A 157 -15.30 6.43 -7.36
N GLY A 158 -15.94 6.63 -6.20
CA GLY A 158 -15.94 5.66 -5.12
C GLY A 158 -17.05 4.62 -5.36
N MET A 159 -16.71 3.35 -5.39
CA MET A 159 -17.65 2.26 -5.67
C MET A 159 -18.53 1.91 -4.46
N GLY A 160 -18.22 2.44 -3.27
CA GLY A 160 -19.03 2.28 -2.07
C GLY A 160 -19.14 0.88 -1.52
N LEU A 161 -18.12 0.03 -1.76
CA LEU A 161 -18.14 -1.34 -1.26
C LEU A 161 -18.29 -1.38 0.28
N PRO A 162 -19.16 -2.25 0.82
CA PRO A 162 -19.55 -2.19 2.23
C PRO A 162 -18.52 -2.77 3.20
N GLY A 163 -17.26 -2.84 2.83
CA GLY A 163 -16.15 -3.22 3.72
C GLY A 163 -15.18 -4.22 3.13
N SER A 164 -14.21 -4.64 3.94
CA SER A 164 -13.10 -5.49 3.50
C SER A 164 -13.54 -6.85 2.95
N ASP A 165 -14.67 -7.39 3.38
CA ASP A 165 -15.18 -8.66 2.84
C ASP A 165 -15.48 -8.53 1.36
N TYR A 166 -16.17 -7.47 0.96
CA TYR A 166 -16.45 -7.20 -0.44
C TYR A 166 -15.19 -6.79 -1.20
N SER A 167 -14.38 -5.88 -0.65
CA SER A 167 -13.14 -5.44 -1.30
C SER A 167 -12.19 -6.61 -1.58
N CYS A 168 -12.13 -7.59 -0.66
CA CYS A 168 -11.25 -8.76 -0.80
C CYS A 168 -11.80 -9.87 -1.68
N THR A 169 -13.08 -9.83 -2.06
CA THR A 169 -13.74 -10.88 -2.86
C THR A 169 -14.26 -10.38 -4.21
N THR A 170 -14.18 -9.08 -4.46
CA THR A 170 -14.58 -8.48 -5.74
C THR A 170 -13.64 -8.97 -6.85
N PRO A 171 -14.15 -9.62 -7.90
CA PRO A 171 -13.32 -10.14 -8.97
C PRO A 171 -12.66 -9.03 -9.79
N SER A 172 -11.53 -9.31 -10.41
CA SER A 172 -10.79 -8.37 -11.26
C SER A 172 -11.63 -7.80 -12.39
N ASP A 173 -12.51 -8.63 -12.98
CA ASP A 173 -13.39 -8.23 -14.08
C ASP A 173 -14.35 -7.10 -13.70
N TYR A 174 -14.79 -7.05 -12.44
CA TYR A 174 -15.62 -5.94 -11.95
C TYR A 174 -14.86 -4.61 -12.03
N TRP A 175 -13.62 -4.59 -11.61
CA TRP A 175 -12.78 -3.40 -11.67
C TRP A 175 -12.45 -3.00 -13.10
N PHE A 176 -12.17 -3.99 -13.94
CA PHE A 176 -11.92 -3.74 -15.36
C PHE A 176 -13.14 -3.12 -16.05
N GLN A 177 -14.35 -3.63 -15.80
CA GLN A 177 -15.57 -3.07 -16.34
C GLN A 177 -15.84 -1.66 -15.81
N ALA A 178 -15.69 -1.43 -14.50
CA ALA A 178 -15.85 -0.11 -13.89
C ALA A 178 -14.91 0.93 -14.53
N MET A 179 -13.66 0.55 -14.79
CA MET A 179 -12.69 1.41 -15.48
C MET A 179 -13.07 1.63 -16.95
N ALA A 180 -13.54 0.60 -17.65
CA ALA A 180 -13.97 0.70 -19.04
C ALA A 180 -15.16 1.66 -19.21
N GLU A 181 -16.14 1.64 -18.29
CA GLU A 181 -17.28 2.57 -18.28
C GLU A 181 -16.84 4.02 -18.04
N MET A 182 -15.75 4.21 -17.29
CA MET A 182 -15.20 5.52 -16.99
C MET A 182 -14.14 5.98 -17.98
N ARG A 183 -13.91 5.24 -19.05
CA ARG A 183 -12.89 5.57 -20.04
C ARG A 183 -12.97 7.03 -20.48
N ASP A 184 -11.82 7.65 -20.57
CA ASP A 184 -11.65 9.04 -21.04
C ASP A 184 -10.47 9.10 -22.01
N PRO A 185 -10.63 9.64 -23.23
CA PRO A 185 -9.57 9.67 -24.23
C PRO A 185 -8.36 10.55 -23.83
N GLU A 186 -8.55 11.46 -22.88
CA GLU A 186 -7.45 12.30 -22.37
C GLU A 186 -6.75 11.70 -21.14
N ALA A 187 -7.23 10.57 -20.61
CA ALA A 187 -6.61 9.95 -19.46
C ALA A 187 -5.27 9.29 -19.83
N GLU A 188 -4.27 9.58 -19.03
CA GLU A 188 -2.90 9.05 -19.18
C GLU A 188 -2.67 7.83 -18.26
N ALA A 189 -3.53 7.66 -17.23
CA ALA A 189 -3.56 6.47 -16.38
C ALA A 189 -4.95 6.27 -15.73
N TYR A 190 -5.20 5.02 -15.30
CA TYR A 190 -6.41 4.56 -14.64
C TYR A 190 -6.09 3.91 -13.30
#